data_fdf952b84be816e2203a7dcd3765b7ae
#
_entry.id   fdf952b84be816e2203a7dcd3765b7ae
#
_cell.length_a   1.000
_cell.length_b   1.000
_cell.length_c   1.000
_cell.angle_alpha   90.00
_cell.angle_beta   90.00
_cell.angle_gamma   90.00
#
_symmetry.space_group_name_H-M   'P 1'
#
loop_
_entity.id
_entity.type
_entity.pdbx_description
1 polymer ?
#
loop_
_entity_poly.entity_id
_entity_poly.type
_entity_poly.pdbx_seq_one_letter_code
_entity_poly.pdbx_strand_id
1 'polypeptide(L)'
;SASYGVQTAANNLHIPEESKILVLSDQFPSNVYPWRRIAMEKRAEIKTVNVPDGEAATQHIIEALDERVSVCATANVLWTNGSLIDLEKVKAKCLDCNAELVVDLTQSAGAFDIDLSKIDPAFAIVANYKWMLGPYSTGFLYVSPKYHSGQPLEEGWITRKNSKDFAKLVDYQDQYEPGAIRYDMGQRSNFSLLPGVLEALRQIRKW
;
A
#
# COMPACT_ATOMS: atom_id res chain seq x y z
N SER A 1 -2.62 -2.62 9.71
CA SER A 1 -2.58 -1.15 9.71
C SER A 1 -1.97 -0.61 8.42
N ALA A 2 -2.26 0.66 8.07
CA ALA A 2 -1.64 1.30 6.91
C ALA A 2 -0.10 1.30 7.00
N SER A 3 0.47 1.57 8.18
CA SER A 3 1.93 1.52 8.38
C SER A 3 2.53 0.16 8.04
N TYR A 4 1.85 -0.93 8.36
CA TYR A 4 2.30 -2.29 8.02
C TYR A 4 2.35 -2.48 6.50
N GLY A 5 1.30 -2.06 5.78
CA GLY A 5 1.23 -2.16 4.33
C GLY A 5 2.28 -1.28 3.62
N VAL A 6 2.46 -0.03 4.06
CA VAL A 6 3.49 0.87 3.48
C VAL A 6 4.90 0.33 3.76
N GLN A 7 5.14 -0.20 4.96
CA GLN A 7 6.44 -0.81 5.27
C GLN A 7 6.70 -2.05 4.42
N THR A 8 5.67 -2.88 4.17
CA THR A 8 5.76 -4.02 3.26
C THR A 8 6.16 -3.56 1.85
N ALA A 9 5.50 -2.53 1.32
CA ALA A 9 5.85 -1.95 0.02
C ALA A 9 7.30 -1.45 -0.01
N ALA A 10 7.71 -0.66 0.98
CA ALA A 10 9.05 -0.07 1.06
C ALA A 10 10.16 -1.14 1.09
N ASN A 11 9.93 -2.28 1.73
CA ASN A 11 10.91 -3.35 1.81
C ASN A 11 10.99 -4.21 0.52
N ASN A 12 9.99 -4.12 -0.36
CA ASN A 12 9.89 -4.99 -1.53
C ASN A 12 10.12 -4.28 -2.86
N LEU A 13 10.18 -2.96 -2.86
CA LEU A 13 10.45 -2.20 -4.08
C LEU A 13 11.97 -2.04 -4.30
N HIS A 14 12.35 -2.08 -5.57
CA HIS A 14 13.72 -1.76 -5.96
C HIS A 14 13.92 -0.25 -5.93
N ILE A 15 14.82 0.22 -5.09
CA ILE A 15 15.16 1.64 -4.92
C ILE A 15 16.65 1.78 -5.21
N PRO A 16 17.02 2.23 -6.42
CA PRO A 16 18.42 2.48 -6.79
C PRO A 16 19.05 3.57 -5.91
N GLU A 17 20.35 3.47 -5.69
CA GLU A 17 21.15 4.54 -5.10
C GLU A 17 20.99 5.83 -5.93
N GLU A 18 20.92 6.98 -5.26
CA GLU A 18 20.71 8.31 -5.86
C GLU A 18 19.36 8.49 -6.60
N SER A 19 18.48 7.48 -6.57
CA SER A 19 17.10 7.66 -7.06
C SER A 19 16.27 8.50 -6.10
N LYS A 20 15.05 8.85 -6.52
CA LYS A 20 14.11 9.63 -5.70
C LYS A 20 12.88 8.81 -5.35
N ILE A 21 12.38 9.00 -4.13
CA ILE A 21 11.07 8.56 -3.69
C ILE A 21 10.19 9.80 -3.57
N LEU A 22 9.15 9.89 -4.40
CA LEU A 22 8.22 11.01 -4.39
C LEU A 22 7.14 10.79 -3.33
N VAL A 23 6.94 11.79 -2.47
CA VAL A 23 5.86 11.86 -1.47
C VAL A 23 5.24 13.25 -1.47
N LEU A 24 4.01 13.39 -0.94
CA LEU A 24 3.37 14.69 -0.78
C LEU A 24 3.77 15.34 0.55
N SER A 25 3.79 16.69 0.62
CA SER A 25 4.16 17.44 1.81
C SER A 25 3.27 17.15 3.01
N ASP A 26 1.96 17.10 2.80
CA ASP A 26 0.96 16.89 3.84
C ASP A 26 0.40 15.47 3.87
N GLN A 27 1.22 14.51 3.43
CA GLN A 27 0.88 13.09 3.45
C GLN A 27 0.71 12.60 4.89
N PHE A 28 -0.24 11.66 5.08
CA PHE A 28 -0.40 11.04 6.39
C PHE A 28 0.90 10.33 6.81
N PRO A 29 1.37 10.51 8.07
CA PRO A 29 2.70 10.08 8.51
C PRO A 29 3.06 8.62 8.23
N SER A 30 2.08 7.70 8.28
CA SER A 30 2.30 6.28 7.97
C SER A 30 2.79 6.06 6.53
N ASN A 31 2.48 6.98 5.60
CA ASN A 31 2.95 6.95 4.21
C ASN A 31 4.13 7.91 3.97
N VAL A 32 4.89 8.24 5.02
CA VAL A 32 6.11 9.07 4.94
C VAL A 32 7.30 8.37 5.62
N TYR A 33 7.13 7.95 6.89
CA TYR A 33 8.24 7.43 7.68
C TYR A 33 8.93 6.19 7.09
N PRO A 34 8.23 5.18 6.55
CA PRO A 34 8.88 4.05 5.91
C PRO A 34 9.76 4.46 4.73
N TRP A 35 9.29 5.44 3.95
CA TRP A 35 10.03 5.96 2.81
C TRP A 35 11.30 6.72 3.22
N ARG A 36 11.23 7.54 4.27
CA ARG A 36 12.40 8.23 4.83
C ARG A 36 13.47 7.23 5.31
N ARG A 37 13.04 6.16 6.00
CA ARG A 37 13.94 5.13 6.48
C ARG A 37 14.63 4.41 5.31
N ILE A 38 13.85 3.91 4.34
CA ILE A 38 14.42 3.16 3.22
C ILE A 38 15.27 4.04 2.30
N ALA A 39 14.92 5.31 2.11
CA ALA A 39 15.74 6.26 1.37
C ALA A 39 17.13 6.43 2.01
N MET A 40 17.18 6.58 3.34
CA MET A 40 18.45 6.66 4.07
C MET A 40 19.27 5.36 3.93
N GLU A 41 18.63 4.19 4.06
CA GLU A 41 19.30 2.88 3.95
C GLU A 41 19.84 2.62 2.54
N LYS A 42 19.12 3.09 1.52
CA LYS A 42 19.46 2.88 0.09
C LYS A 42 20.23 4.05 -0.53
N ARG A 43 20.55 5.09 0.24
CA ARG A 43 21.18 6.31 -0.25
C ARG A 43 20.39 6.98 -1.38
N ALA A 44 19.07 6.93 -1.28
CA ALA A 44 18.12 7.59 -2.16
C ALA A 44 17.63 8.92 -1.55
N GLU A 45 17.00 9.76 -2.35
CA GLU A 45 16.49 11.06 -1.95
C GLU A 45 14.97 11.04 -1.75
N ILE A 46 14.44 11.74 -0.74
CA ILE A 46 13.00 12.02 -0.65
C ILE A 46 12.67 13.29 -1.45
N LYS A 47 11.87 13.14 -2.50
CA LYS A 47 11.31 14.26 -3.26
C LYS A 47 9.93 14.60 -2.72
N THR A 48 9.82 15.69 -1.97
CA THR A 48 8.55 16.14 -1.42
C THR A 48 7.86 17.09 -2.41
N VAL A 49 6.61 16.78 -2.77
CA VAL A 49 5.77 17.61 -3.63
C VAL A 49 4.84 18.43 -2.77
N ASN A 50 4.94 19.75 -2.86
CA ASN A 50 4.03 20.67 -2.22
C ASN A 50 2.83 20.93 -3.16
N VAL A 51 1.61 20.85 -2.62
CA VAL A 51 0.38 21.17 -3.33
C VAL A 51 -0.24 22.40 -2.68
N PRO A 52 -0.22 23.58 -3.33
CA PRO A 52 -0.85 24.77 -2.80
C PRO A 52 -2.36 24.58 -2.63
N ASP A 53 -2.94 25.32 -1.69
CA ASP A 53 -4.39 25.27 -1.43
C ASP A 53 -5.18 25.65 -2.69
N GLY A 54 -6.19 24.83 -3.00
CA GLY A 54 -7.07 25.01 -4.16
C GLY A 54 -6.49 24.54 -5.50
N GLU A 55 -5.26 24.02 -5.52
CA GLU A 55 -4.65 23.49 -6.73
C GLU A 55 -4.83 21.96 -6.87
N ALA A 56 -4.75 21.49 -8.11
CA ALA A 56 -4.94 20.07 -8.43
C ALA A 56 -3.69 19.26 -8.11
N ALA A 57 -3.71 18.48 -7.03
CA ALA A 57 -2.61 17.63 -6.60
C ALA A 57 -2.08 16.70 -7.70
N THR A 58 -2.96 16.20 -8.57
CA THR A 58 -2.58 15.34 -9.71
C THR A 58 -1.53 15.98 -10.60
N GLN A 59 -1.73 17.26 -10.96
CA GLN A 59 -0.82 17.97 -11.88
C GLN A 59 0.57 18.16 -11.24
N HIS A 60 0.62 18.56 -9.97
CA HIS A 60 1.88 18.73 -9.25
C HIS A 60 2.67 17.42 -9.13
N ILE A 61 1.98 16.28 -8.92
CA ILE A 61 2.61 14.97 -8.91
C ILE A 61 3.19 14.63 -10.28
N ILE A 62 2.41 14.83 -11.36
CA ILE A 62 2.84 14.53 -12.74
C ILE A 62 4.06 15.36 -13.14
N GLU A 63 4.08 16.64 -12.82
CA GLU A 63 5.21 17.54 -13.11
C GLU A 63 6.46 17.19 -12.29
N ALA A 64 6.26 16.63 -11.11
CA ALA A 64 7.37 16.21 -10.25
C ALA A 64 7.95 14.83 -10.62
N LEU A 65 7.25 14.02 -11.42
CA LEU A 65 7.73 12.71 -11.87
C LEU A 65 8.75 12.87 -13.00
N ASP A 66 9.99 12.44 -12.74
CA ASP A 66 11.11 12.40 -13.68
C ASP A 66 11.79 11.01 -13.65
N GLU A 67 12.76 10.76 -14.55
CA GLU A 67 13.44 9.46 -14.70
C GLU A 67 14.27 9.07 -13.47
N ARG A 68 14.52 9.98 -12.54
CA ARG A 68 15.19 9.67 -11.27
C ARG A 68 14.22 9.17 -10.20
N VAL A 69 12.89 9.32 -10.40
CA VAL A 69 11.90 8.83 -9.45
C VAL A 69 11.72 7.33 -9.62
N SER A 70 12.09 6.56 -8.60
CA SER A 70 11.90 5.09 -8.57
C SER A 70 10.57 4.68 -7.96
N VAL A 71 10.03 5.48 -7.03
CA VAL A 71 8.77 5.23 -6.34
C VAL A 71 7.96 6.53 -6.24
N CYS A 72 6.68 6.47 -6.61
CA CYS A 72 5.68 7.48 -6.31
C CYS A 72 4.74 6.94 -5.23
N ALA A 73 4.86 7.46 -4.01
CA ALA A 73 4.02 7.09 -2.87
C ALA A 73 3.00 8.20 -2.60
N THR A 74 1.74 7.96 -2.94
CA THR A 74 0.67 8.95 -2.85
C THR A 74 -0.59 8.38 -2.19
N ALA A 75 -1.55 9.26 -1.89
CA ALA A 75 -2.92 8.88 -1.57
C ALA A 75 -3.80 9.03 -2.82
N ASN A 76 -5.01 8.44 -2.81
CA ASN A 76 -6.04 8.78 -3.79
C ASN A 76 -6.79 10.07 -3.39
N VAL A 77 -7.03 10.26 -2.08
CA VAL A 77 -7.67 11.45 -1.52
C VAL A 77 -6.78 12.00 -0.41
N LEU A 78 -6.48 13.31 -0.46
CA LEU A 78 -5.71 13.98 0.59
C LEU A 78 -6.53 14.05 1.88
N TRP A 79 -5.95 13.61 2.98
CA TRP A 79 -6.62 13.58 4.28
C TRP A 79 -6.83 14.96 4.91
N THR A 80 -6.08 15.96 4.46
CA THR A 80 -6.11 17.33 4.98
C THR A 80 -7.26 18.14 4.43
N ASN A 81 -7.59 17.99 3.14
CA ASN A 81 -8.55 18.85 2.46
C ASN A 81 -9.53 18.10 1.54
N GLY A 82 -9.41 16.77 1.41
CA GLY A 82 -10.29 15.96 0.57
C GLY A 82 -10.01 16.05 -0.94
N SER A 83 -8.92 16.67 -1.37
CA SER A 83 -8.56 16.74 -2.79
C SER A 83 -8.35 15.37 -3.38
N LEU A 84 -9.02 15.11 -4.52
CA LEU A 84 -8.92 13.86 -5.27
C LEU A 84 -7.69 13.87 -6.18
N ILE A 85 -6.96 12.79 -6.18
CA ILE A 85 -5.82 12.53 -7.07
C ILE A 85 -6.24 11.50 -8.12
N ASP A 86 -6.09 11.85 -9.40
CA ASP A 86 -6.35 10.97 -10.54
C ASP A 86 -5.21 9.94 -10.66
N LEU A 87 -5.44 8.77 -10.06
CA LEU A 87 -4.44 7.72 -10.00
C LEU A 87 -4.12 7.10 -11.36
N GLU A 88 -5.06 7.11 -12.32
CA GLU A 88 -4.82 6.59 -13.67
C GLU A 88 -3.81 7.50 -14.40
N LYS A 89 -3.97 8.82 -14.30
CA LYS A 89 -2.99 9.77 -14.87
C LYS A 89 -1.63 9.69 -14.19
N VAL A 90 -1.62 9.57 -12.85
CA VAL A 90 -0.36 9.40 -12.12
C VAL A 90 0.34 8.10 -12.54
N LYS A 91 -0.41 6.99 -12.66
CA LYS A 91 0.15 5.71 -13.12
C LYS A 91 0.72 5.81 -14.53
N ALA A 92 0.01 6.44 -15.46
CA ALA A 92 0.51 6.65 -16.83
C ALA A 92 1.87 7.36 -16.79
N LYS A 93 1.99 8.44 -16.02
CA LYS A 93 3.27 9.15 -15.87
C LYS A 93 4.34 8.32 -15.16
N CYS A 94 3.98 7.51 -14.16
CA CYS A 94 4.91 6.58 -13.53
C CYS A 94 5.49 5.57 -14.53
N LEU A 95 4.68 5.07 -15.48
CA LEU A 95 5.14 4.18 -16.53
C LEU A 95 6.15 4.88 -17.45
N ASP A 96 5.90 6.12 -17.86
CA ASP A 96 6.83 6.91 -18.68
C ASP A 96 8.20 7.08 -18.02
N CYS A 97 8.22 7.21 -16.69
CA CYS A 97 9.43 7.41 -15.89
C CYS A 97 10.03 6.10 -15.33
N ASN A 98 9.39 4.95 -15.58
CA ASN A 98 9.73 3.65 -14.98
C ASN A 98 9.68 3.67 -13.44
N ALA A 99 8.76 4.44 -12.85
CA ALA A 99 8.53 4.54 -11.42
C ALA A 99 7.44 3.55 -10.97
N GLU A 100 7.57 2.98 -9.76
CA GLU A 100 6.53 2.16 -9.14
C GLU A 100 5.53 3.04 -8.38
N LEU A 101 4.23 2.76 -8.55
CA LEU A 101 3.17 3.48 -7.86
C LEU A 101 2.72 2.72 -6.61
N VAL A 102 2.76 3.39 -5.46
CA VAL A 102 2.21 2.92 -4.18
C VAL A 102 1.12 3.86 -3.71
N VAL A 103 -0.05 3.32 -3.38
CA VAL A 103 -1.23 4.13 -3.09
C VAL A 103 -1.81 3.83 -1.71
N ASP A 104 -2.00 4.87 -0.91
CA ASP A 104 -2.82 4.80 0.31
C ASP A 104 -4.28 5.17 -0.04
N LEU A 105 -5.15 4.18 -0.01
CA LEU A 105 -6.58 4.28 -0.30
C LEU A 105 -7.44 4.46 0.95
N THR A 106 -6.84 4.71 2.11
CA THR A 106 -7.56 4.78 3.39
C THR A 106 -8.65 5.85 3.42
N GLN A 107 -8.52 6.92 2.61
CA GLN A 107 -9.53 8.00 2.54
C GLN A 107 -10.55 7.81 1.41
N SER A 108 -10.42 6.78 0.59
CA SER A 108 -11.28 6.58 -0.58
C SER A 108 -11.94 5.22 -0.67
N ALA A 109 -11.25 4.15 -0.26
CA ALA A 109 -11.83 2.81 -0.32
C ALA A 109 -13.09 2.69 0.56
N GLY A 110 -14.18 2.25 -0.05
CA GLY A 110 -15.50 2.17 0.58
C GLY A 110 -16.39 3.42 0.38
N ALA A 111 -15.80 4.57 0.04
CA ALA A 111 -16.54 5.80 -0.24
C ALA A 111 -16.48 6.21 -1.72
N PHE A 112 -15.52 5.68 -2.46
CA PHE A 112 -15.28 6.01 -3.86
C PHE A 112 -15.07 4.73 -4.66
N ASP A 113 -15.58 4.68 -5.88
CA ASP A 113 -15.37 3.54 -6.78
C ASP A 113 -13.94 3.55 -7.32
N ILE A 114 -13.19 2.49 -7.02
CA ILE A 114 -11.78 2.36 -7.36
C ILE A 114 -11.55 1.02 -8.05
N ASP A 115 -11.13 1.09 -9.31
CA ASP A 115 -10.75 -0.08 -10.09
C ASP A 115 -9.23 -0.27 -10.10
N LEU A 116 -8.73 -1.15 -9.23
CA LEU A 116 -7.30 -1.46 -9.15
C LEU A 116 -6.76 -2.11 -10.44
N SER A 117 -7.62 -2.72 -11.27
CA SER A 117 -7.18 -3.30 -12.54
C SER A 117 -6.79 -2.25 -13.59
N LYS A 118 -7.37 -1.04 -13.49
CA LYS A 118 -7.02 0.10 -14.35
C LYS A 118 -5.81 0.87 -13.83
N ILE A 119 -5.74 1.04 -12.50
CA ILE A 119 -4.65 1.78 -11.85
C ILE A 119 -3.37 0.95 -11.87
N ASP A 120 -3.48 -0.37 -11.67
CA ASP A 120 -2.36 -1.33 -11.59
C ASP A 120 -1.19 -0.82 -10.71
N PRO A 121 -1.43 -0.48 -9.43
CA PRO A 121 -0.38 -0.05 -8.53
C PRO A 121 0.51 -1.23 -8.15
N ALA A 122 1.77 -0.97 -7.77
CA ALA A 122 2.64 -1.99 -7.18
C ALA A 122 2.06 -2.50 -5.85
N PHE A 123 1.59 -1.56 -5.01
CA PHE A 123 0.92 -1.83 -3.74
C PHE A 123 -0.20 -0.81 -3.54
N ALA A 124 -1.35 -1.29 -3.00
CA ALA A 124 -2.39 -0.41 -2.49
C ALA A 124 -2.78 -0.81 -1.06
N ILE A 125 -2.89 0.18 -0.19
CA ILE A 125 -3.05 0.01 1.25
C ILE A 125 -4.37 0.64 1.71
N VAL A 126 -5.12 -0.06 2.55
CA VAL A 126 -6.37 0.43 3.13
C VAL A 126 -6.39 0.13 4.63
N ALA A 127 -6.57 1.15 5.46
CA ALA A 127 -6.96 0.97 6.85
C ALA A 127 -8.51 0.91 6.94
N ASN A 128 -9.06 -0.13 7.57
CA ASN A 128 -10.50 -0.41 7.51
C ASN A 128 -11.38 0.50 8.37
N TYR A 129 -10.83 1.17 9.37
CA TYR A 129 -11.59 1.91 10.39
C TYR A 129 -12.21 3.23 9.93
N LYS A 130 -11.94 3.65 8.68
CA LYS A 130 -12.53 4.85 8.09
C LYS A 130 -13.72 4.47 7.19
N TRP A 131 -13.63 4.73 5.91
CA TRP A 131 -14.71 4.55 4.94
C TRP A 131 -15.06 3.07 4.66
N MET A 132 -14.15 2.15 4.98
CA MET A 132 -14.46 0.72 4.96
C MET A 132 -15.31 0.27 6.17
N LEU A 133 -15.63 1.16 7.12
CA LEU A 133 -16.52 0.95 8.28
C LEU A 133 -16.13 -0.26 9.15
N GLY A 134 -14.91 -0.72 9.04
CA GLY A 134 -14.40 -1.87 9.77
C GLY A 134 -13.79 -1.49 11.13
N PRO A 135 -13.45 -2.49 11.94
CA PRO A 135 -12.82 -2.26 13.23
C PRO A 135 -11.39 -1.73 13.09
N TYR A 136 -10.94 -1.02 14.13
CA TYR A 136 -9.55 -0.58 14.24
C TYR A 136 -8.59 -1.78 14.22
N SER A 137 -7.35 -1.56 13.85
CA SER A 137 -6.29 -2.59 13.72
C SER A 137 -6.51 -3.61 12.58
N THR A 138 -7.48 -3.38 11.69
CA THR A 138 -7.65 -4.17 10.48
C THR A 138 -7.37 -3.35 9.24
N GLY A 139 -7.06 -4.01 8.12
CA GLY A 139 -6.78 -3.35 6.85
C GLY A 139 -6.61 -4.35 5.72
N PHE A 140 -6.58 -3.84 4.50
CA PHE A 140 -6.31 -4.63 3.30
C PHE A 140 -5.01 -4.15 2.64
N LEU A 141 -4.29 -5.09 2.08
CA LEU A 141 -3.11 -4.86 1.26
C LEU A 141 -3.32 -5.53 -0.09
N TYR A 142 -3.40 -4.74 -1.14
CA TYR A 142 -3.25 -5.24 -2.50
C TYR A 142 -1.77 -5.25 -2.86
N VAL A 143 -1.34 -6.33 -3.47
CA VAL A 143 0.02 -6.49 -3.98
C VAL A 143 -0.06 -6.93 -5.43
N SER A 144 0.58 -6.19 -6.33
CA SER A 144 0.68 -6.60 -7.74
C SER A 144 1.34 -7.98 -7.87
N PRO A 145 0.86 -8.84 -8.79
CA PRO A 145 1.46 -10.16 -9.04
C PRO A 145 2.97 -10.14 -9.22
N LYS A 146 3.54 -9.07 -9.75
CA LYS A 146 4.98 -8.83 -9.89
C LYS A 146 5.74 -8.99 -8.56
N TYR A 147 5.09 -8.70 -7.43
CA TYR A 147 5.68 -8.72 -6.09
C TYR A 147 5.23 -9.89 -5.22
N HIS A 148 4.49 -10.87 -5.75
CA HIS A 148 4.04 -12.04 -4.99
C HIS A 148 5.18 -12.97 -4.51
N SER A 149 6.42 -12.75 -4.96
CA SER A 149 7.60 -13.48 -4.50
C SER A 149 8.46 -12.71 -3.49
N GLY A 150 8.03 -11.55 -3.04
CA GLY A 150 8.79 -10.69 -2.14
C GLY A 150 8.85 -11.18 -0.69
N GLN A 151 9.47 -10.39 0.18
CA GLN A 151 9.72 -10.71 1.58
C GLN A 151 8.61 -10.18 2.48
N PRO A 152 7.99 -11.00 3.34
CA PRO A 152 7.03 -10.54 4.34
C PRO A 152 7.75 -9.74 5.45
N LEU A 153 6.99 -8.98 6.24
CA LEU A 153 7.53 -8.34 7.44
C LEU A 153 7.73 -9.33 8.59
N GLU A 154 6.95 -10.40 8.60
CA GLU A 154 6.95 -11.44 9.62
C GLU A 154 7.11 -12.80 8.97
N GLU A 155 8.03 -13.63 9.49
CA GLU A 155 8.22 -15.02 9.06
C GLU A 155 7.20 -15.94 9.78
N GLY A 156 5.91 -15.65 9.62
CA GLY A 156 4.83 -16.35 10.28
C GLY A 156 4.55 -17.75 9.69
N TRP A 157 4.21 -18.71 10.56
CA TRP A 157 3.88 -20.08 10.15
C TRP A 157 2.61 -20.16 9.29
N ILE A 158 1.63 -19.28 9.57
CA ILE A 158 0.28 -19.33 8.95
C ILE A 158 0.30 -19.01 7.45
N THR A 159 1.36 -18.39 6.96
CA THR A 159 1.55 -18.04 5.54
C THR A 159 2.37 -19.09 4.77
N ARG A 160 2.89 -20.11 5.47
CA ARG A 160 3.66 -21.20 4.87
C ARG A 160 2.76 -22.25 4.23
N LYS A 161 3.32 -22.93 3.22
CA LYS A 161 2.65 -24.04 2.54
C LYS A 161 2.24 -25.12 3.55
N ASN A 162 1.07 -25.70 3.37
CA ASN A 162 0.49 -26.73 4.24
C ASN A 162 0.17 -26.26 5.67
N SER A 163 0.19 -24.96 5.98
CA SER A 163 -0.11 -24.43 7.32
C SER A 163 -1.50 -24.81 7.86
N LYS A 164 -2.40 -25.26 6.99
CA LYS A 164 -3.75 -25.74 7.36
C LYS A 164 -3.73 -27.12 8.01
N ASP A 165 -2.71 -27.91 7.79
CA ASP A 165 -2.52 -29.23 8.42
C ASP A 165 -1.81 -29.05 9.77
N PHE A 166 -2.60 -28.81 10.81
CA PHE A 166 -2.10 -28.51 12.14
C PHE A 166 -1.27 -29.65 12.76
N ALA A 167 -1.52 -30.91 12.33
CA ALA A 167 -0.76 -32.07 12.81
C ALA A 167 0.68 -32.11 12.26
N LYS A 168 0.96 -31.37 11.19
CA LYS A 168 2.26 -31.33 10.51
C LYS A 168 2.99 -30.00 10.63
N LEU A 169 2.67 -29.16 11.60
CA LEU A 169 3.31 -27.84 11.75
C LEU A 169 4.82 -27.91 12.00
N VAL A 170 5.32 -29.03 12.53
CA VAL A 170 6.77 -29.24 12.74
C VAL A 170 7.48 -29.83 11.53
N ASP A 171 6.74 -30.16 10.47
CA ASP A 171 7.28 -30.46 9.15
C ASP A 171 7.49 -29.11 8.41
N TYR A 172 8.58 -28.44 8.75
CA TYR A 172 8.82 -27.05 8.35
C TYR A 172 8.86 -26.87 6.83
N GLN A 173 8.11 -25.89 6.33
CA GLN A 173 8.03 -25.58 4.91
C GLN A 173 8.68 -24.22 4.62
N ASP A 174 9.69 -24.22 3.74
CA ASP A 174 10.32 -22.97 3.27
C ASP A 174 9.44 -22.20 2.28
N GLN A 175 8.53 -22.89 1.62
CA GLN A 175 7.63 -22.32 0.64
C GLN A 175 6.43 -21.61 1.31
N TYR A 176 6.03 -20.48 0.74
CA TYR A 176 4.81 -19.78 1.12
C TYR A 176 3.59 -20.29 0.35
N GLU A 177 2.40 -20.03 0.87
CA GLU A 177 1.17 -20.09 0.09
C GLU A 177 1.26 -19.11 -1.08
N PRO A 178 0.62 -19.43 -2.24
CA PRO A 178 0.69 -18.58 -3.42
C PRO A 178 -0.01 -17.21 -3.23
N GLY A 179 0.42 -16.23 -4.01
CA GLY A 179 -0.17 -14.89 -4.03
C GLY A 179 0.30 -13.99 -2.89
N ALA A 180 -0.52 -13.00 -2.54
CA ALA A 180 -0.20 -11.99 -1.55
C ALA A 180 -0.32 -12.45 -0.08
N ILE A 181 -0.80 -13.67 0.18
CA ILE A 181 -0.99 -14.23 1.53
C ILE A 181 0.28 -14.18 2.39
N ARG A 182 1.47 -14.29 1.75
CA ARG A 182 2.74 -14.18 2.47
C ARG A 182 2.92 -12.88 3.26
N TYR A 183 2.22 -11.83 2.86
CA TYR A 183 2.30 -10.52 3.49
C TYR A 183 1.29 -10.32 4.62
N ASP A 184 0.42 -11.30 4.87
CA ASP A 184 -0.49 -11.24 6.00
C ASP A 184 0.30 -11.20 7.31
N MET A 185 -0.15 -10.35 8.23
CA MET A 185 0.42 -10.31 9.56
C MET A 185 0.19 -11.64 10.31
N GLY A 186 1.07 -11.96 11.24
CA GLY A 186 0.90 -13.09 12.15
C GLY A 186 -0.41 -13.00 12.92
N GLN A 187 -1.02 -14.15 13.22
CA GLN A 187 -2.29 -14.23 13.96
C GLN A 187 -3.45 -13.44 13.29
N ARG A 188 -3.46 -13.42 11.95
CA ARG A 188 -4.50 -12.74 11.15
C ARG A 188 -5.93 -13.17 11.46
N SER A 189 -6.12 -14.36 12.04
CA SER A 189 -7.43 -14.92 12.41
C SER A 189 -7.93 -14.35 13.73
N ASN A 190 -8.11 -13.02 13.80
CA ASN A 190 -8.64 -12.35 14.98
C ASN A 190 -10.15 -12.52 15.08
N PHE A 191 -10.61 -13.42 15.95
CA PHE A 191 -12.03 -13.78 16.11
C PHE A 191 -12.90 -12.62 16.60
N SER A 192 -12.35 -11.65 17.30
CA SER A 192 -13.09 -10.49 17.78
C SER A 192 -13.28 -9.43 16.69
N LEU A 193 -12.37 -9.28 15.76
CA LEU A 193 -12.39 -8.22 14.73
C LEU A 193 -12.97 -8.69 13.40
N LEU A 194 -12.69 -9.92 12.98
CA LEU A 194 -13.12 -10.42 11.66
C LEU A 194 -14.63 -10.37 11.43
N PRO A 195 -15.51 -10.70 12.40
CA PRO A 195 -16.95 -10.55 12.20
C PRO A 195 -17.36 -9.12 11.87
N GLY A 196 -16.75 -8.13 12.51
CA GLY A 196 -16.97 -6.71 12.21
C GLY A 196 -16.51 -6.32 10.80
N VAL A 197 -15.35 -6.82 10.35
CA VAL A 197 -14.86 -6.60 8.98
C VAL A 197 -15.81 -7.20 7.96
N LEU A 198 -16.28 -8.44 8.19
CA LEU A 198 -17.22 -9.12 7.28
C LEU A 198 -18.56 -8.38 7.17
N GLU A 199 -19.09 -7.90 8.30
CA GLU A 199 -20.35 -7.15 8.30
C GLU A 199 -20.19 -5.80 7.59
N ALA A 200 -19.09 -5.08 7.84
CA ALA A 200 -18.79 -3.84 7.15
C ALA A 200 -18.74 -4.03 5.62
N LEU A 201 -18.02 -5.05 5.14
CA LEU A 201 -17.98 -5.39 3.72
C LEU A 201 -19.34 -5.75 3.12
N ARG A 202 -20.20 -6.48 3.89
CA ARG A 202 -21.57 -6.80 3.47
C ARG A 202 -22.43 -5.55 3.31
N GLN A 203 -22.27 -4.57 4.20
CA GLN A 203 -23.01 -3.30 4.12
C GLN A 203 -22.55 -2.44 2.95
N ILE A 204 -21.23 -2.23 2.77
CA ILE A 204 -20.68 -1.45 1.66
C ILE A 204 -21.13 -2.03 0.30
N ARG A 205 -21.17 -3.36 0.16
CA ARG A 205 -21.65 -4.00 -1.10
C ARG A 205 -23.14 -3.81 -1.40
N LYS A 206 -23.92 -3.31 -0.45
CA LYS A 206 -25.37 -3.05 -0.62
C LYS A 206 -25.64 -1.58 -0.97
N TRP A 207 -24.73 -0.72 -0.74
CA TRP A 207 -24.82 0.72 -1.00
C TRP A 207 -24.21 1.08 -2.36
#